data_77cfc01ab42c0bcd4220420c499f64cd
#
_entry.id   77cfc01ab42c0bcd4220420c499f64cd
#
_cell.length_a   1.000
_cell.length_b   1.000
_cell.length_c   1.000
_cell.angle_alpha   90.00
_cell.angle_beta   90.00
_cell.angle_gamma   90.00
#
_symmetry.space_group_name_H-M   'P 1'
#
loop_
_entity.id
_entity.type
_entity.pdbx_description
1 polymer ?
#
loop_
_entity_poly.entity_id
_entity_poly.type
_entity_poly.pdbx_seq_one_letter_code
_entity_poly.pdbx_strand_id
1 'polypeptide(L)'
;MMTPKTKPISNAASALAVSIVLLLSGCASSGDSPSGTPDEVNQIQAQLLGDMPLPAGARIIGTNSLIIGRGDNWVGRVVLNGLQSPTDIYAFFQSEYPKSGWTTVTAVKSKTSILVFTKGERTSTVEINEGSLTGPKSIIIITASPKNANVLAPSKR
;
A
#
# COMPACT_ATOMS: atom_id res chain seq x y z
N MET A 1 8.07 14.63 -79.93
CA MET A 1 8.37 16.07 -80.17
C MET A 1 8.90 16.62 -78.89
N MET A 2 10.13 16.94 -78.88
CA MET A 2 10.91 17.84 -78.05
C MET A 2 11.04 17.62 -76.56
N THR A 3 12.16 17.03 -76.19
CA THR A 3 12.93 17.43 -75.00
C THR A 3 13.56 18.82 -75.21
N PRO A 4 13.89 19.59 -74.16
CA PRO A 4 15.26 19.62 -73.66
C PRO A 4 15.33 19.74 -72.16
N LYS A 5 16.28 19.14 -71.52
CA LYS A 5 17.71 19.39 -71.40
C LYS A 5 18.09 20.50 -70.34
N THR A 6 18.88 20.04 -69.43
CA THR A 6 19.99 20.71 -68.71
C THR A 6 19.65 21.51 -67.46
N LYS A 7 20.47 21.64 -66.41
CA LYS A 7 21.87 21.26 -66.11
C LYS A 7 22.08 21.37 -64.62
N PRO A 8 23.13 20.80 -64.05
CA PRO A 8 23.43 20.91 -62.60
C PRO A 8 24.23 22.15 -62.30
N ILE A 9 24.07 22.70 -61.14
CA ILE A 9 25.04 23.63 -60.56
C ILE A 9 25.39 23.16 -59.16
N SER A 10 26.60 22.64 -59.10
CA SER A 10 27.43 22.55 -57.93
C SER A 10 27.62 23.94 -57.32
N ASN A 11 27.52 24.03 -55.99
CA ASN A 11 28.51 24.84 -55.27
C ASN A 11 28.56 24.43 -53.78
N ALA A 12 29.71 23.98 -53.43
CA ALA A 12 30.17 23.83 -52.10
C ALA A 12 30.28 25.20 -51.42
N ALA A 13 29.77 25.32 -50.24
CA ALA A 13 30.25 26.30 -49.28
C ALA A 13 30.03 25.79 -47.86
N SER A 14 31.12 25.52 -47.22
CA SER A 14 31.32 25.33 -45.81
C SER A 14 30.55 26.33 -44.98
N ALA A 15 29.83 25.86 -43.98
CA ALA A 15 29.57 26.62 -42.77
C ALA A 15 29.54 25.68 -41.60
N LEU A 16 30.55 25.77 -40.78
CA LEU A 16 30.57 25.22 -39.41
C LEU A 16 29.38 25.81 -38.66
N ALA A 17 28.43 24.96 -38.30
CA ALA A 17 27.46 25.26 -37.28
C ALA A 17 27.78 24.41 -36.08
N VAL A 18 28.43 25.04 -35.09
CA VAL A 18 28.67 24.49 -33.76
C VAL A 18 27.33 24.23 -33.12
N SER A 19 26.92 22.95 -33.10
CA SER A 19 25.74 22.50 -32.35
C SER A 19 26.10 22.49 -30.86
N ILE A 20 25.76 23.55 -30.15
CA ILE A 20 25.72 23.58 -28.71
C ILE A 20 24.49 22.75 -28.32
N VAL A 21 24.71 21.47 -28.05
CA VAL A 21 23.75 20.63 -27.36
C VAL A 21 23.74 21.06 -25.90
N LEU A 22 22.80 21.91 -25.56
CA LEU A 22 22.42 22.20 -24.18
C LEU A 22 21.80 20.93 -23.59
N LEU A 23 22.58 20.19 -22.83
CA LEU A 23 22.10 19.15 -21.94
C LEU A 23 21.31 19.84 -20.81
N LEU A 24 20.03 20.08 -21.06
CA LEU A 24 19.08 20.31 -19.98
C LEU A 24 18.85 18.96 -19.30
N SER A 25 19.74 18.63 -18.37
CA SER A 25 19.44 17.64 -17.35
C SER A 25 18.39 18.25 -16.42
N GLY A 26 17.14 18.21 -16.86
CA GLY A 26 16.01 18.46 -16.00
C GLY A 26 15.98 17.37 -14.94
N CYS A 27 16.37 17.70 -13.69
CA CYS A 27 15.94 16.96 -12.54
C CYS A 27 14.41 17.07 -12.49
N ALA A 28 13.72 16.12 -13.10
CA ALA A 28 12.33 15.85 -12.77
C ALA A 28 12.35 15.34 -11.33
N SER A 29 12.03 16.21 -10.40
CA SER A 29 11.59 15.81 -9.08
C SER A 29 10.31 15.01 -9.30
N SER A 30 10.45 13.70 -9.49
CA SER A 30 9.36 12.76 -9.41
C SER A 30 8.82 12.87 -8.00
N GLY A 31 7.70 13.56 -7.85
CA GLY A 31 6.90 13.42 -6.64
C GLY A 31 6.68 11.92 -6.45
N ASP A 32 7.19 11.38 -5.36
CA ASP A 32 7.00 9.99 -4.97
C ASP A 32 5.52 9.69 -4.76
N SER A 33 4.84 9.40 -5.85
CA SER A 33 3.76 8.44 -5.78
C SER A 33 4.44 7.08 -5.66
N PRO A 34 4.13 6.25 -4.67
CA PRO A 34 4.68 4.91 -4.58
C PRO A 34 4.13 4.07 -5.73
N SER A 35 4.79 4.14 -6.88
CA SER A 35 4.61 3.25 -8.03
C SER A 35 5.42 1.98 -7.81
N GLY A 36 5.27 1.35 -6.65
CA GLY A 36 5.78 0.01 -6.43
C GLY A 36 4.97 -0.97 -7.26
N THR A 37 5.63 -1.96 -7.84
CA THR A 37 4.94 -3.12 -8.42
C THR A 37 4.08 -3.77 -7.33
N PRO A 38 2.99 -4.48 -7.68
CA PRO A 38 2.17 -5.18 -6.70
C PRO A 38 2.98 -6.08 -5.75
N ASP A 39 4.07 -6.64 -6.25
CA ASP A 39 4.96 -7.51 -5.46
C ASP A 39 5.81 -6.74 -4.45
N GLU A 40 6.32 -5.57 -4.81
CA GLU A 40 7.07 -4.70 -3.87
C GLU A 40 6.17 -4.19 -2.75
N VAL A 41 4.94 -3.78 -3.07
CA VAL A 41 3.97 -3.36 -2.05
C VAL A 41 3.65 -4.51 -1.10
N ASN A 42 3.45 -5.72 -1.61
CA ASN A 42 3.18 -6.90 -0.79
C ASN A 42 4.38 -7.27 0.10
N GLN A 43 5.61 -7.15 -0.41
CA GLN A 43 6.82 -7.40 0.36
C GLN A 43 7.00 -6.39 1.50
N ILE A 44 6.80 -5.09 1.23
CA ILE A 44 6.86 -4.05 2.26
C ILE A 44 5.79 -4.28 3.33
N GLN A 45 4.57 -4.65 2.94
CA GLN A 45 3.50 -4.95 3.87
C GLN A 45 3.83 -6.17 4.74
N ALA A 46 4.37 -7.24 4.15
CA ALA A 46 4.81 -8.42 4.89
C ALA A 46 5.94 -8.10 5.88
N GLN A 47 6.88 -7.24 5.50
CA GLN A 47 7.94 -6.79 6.41
C GLN A 47 7.42 -5.93 7.57
N LEU A 48 6.41 -5.12 7.33
CA LEU A 48 5.84 -4.23 8.34
C LEU A 48 4.92 -4.98 9.31
N LEU A 49 4.08 -5.86 8.80
CA LEU A 49 2.99 -6.48 9.56
C LEU A 49 3.31 -7.92 10.04
N GLY A 50 4.45 -8.47 9.59
CA GLY A 50 4.95 -9.76 10.05
C GLY A 50 3.95 -10.90 9.83
N ASP A 51 3.46 -11.45 10.93
CA ASP A 51 2.58 -12.62 10.97
C ASP A 51 1.08 -12.31 10.76
N MET A 52 0.74 -11.10 10.32
CA MET A 52 -0.63 -10.71 10.00
C MET A 52 -0.88 -10.77 8.50
N PRO A 53 -1.52 -11.83 7.97
CA PRO A 53 -1.82 -11.92 6.55
C PRO A 53 -2.81 -10.83 6.13
N LEU A 54 -2.60 -10.30 4.92
CA LEU A 54 -3.44 -9.28 4.34
C LEU A 54 -4.21 -9.82 3.13
N PRO A 55 -5.44 -9.34 2.89
CA PRO A 55 -6.18 -9.69 1.70
C PRO A 55 -5.43 -9.27 0.43
N ALA A 56 -5.54 -10.09 -0.63
CA ALA A 56 -4.89 -9.79 -1.90
C ALA A 56 -5.32 -8.42 -2.44
N GLY A 57 -4.33 -7.62 -2.85
CA GLY A 57 -4.55 -6.28 -3.38
C GLY A 57 -4.92 -5.22 -2.34
N ALA A 58 -4.95 -5.54 -1.04
CA ALA A 58 -5.11 -4.53 -0.01
C ALA A 58 -3.90 -3.60 0.03
N ARG A 59 -4.14 -2.29 0.21
CA ARG A 59 -3.09 -1.27 0.20
C ARG A 59 -3.16 -0.40 1.44
N ILE A 60 -2.03 -0.24 2.13
CA ILE A 60 -1.93 0.62 3.32
C ILE A 60 -2.12 2.08 2.93
N ILE A 61 -2.94 2.79 3.70
CA ILE A 61 -3.11 4.25 3.64
C ILE A 61 -2.18 4.86 4.70
N GLY A 62 -0.97 5.27 4.28
CA GLY A 62 0.07 5.76 5.18
C GLY A 62 -0.36 6.94 6.05
N THR A 63 -1.08 7.90 5.48
CA THR A 63 -1.57 9.10 6.18
C THR A 63 -2.52 8.80 7.35
N ASN A 64 -3.20 7.65 7.32
CA ASN A 64 -4.18 7.23 8.32
C ASN A 64 -3.65 6.09 9.21
N SER A 65 -2.39 5.69 9.01
CA SER A 65 -1.76 4.58 9.71
C SER A 65 -0.66 5.07 10.65
N LEU A 66 -0.54 4.42 11.79
CA LEU A 66 0.57 4.59 12.73
C LEU A 66 1.13 3.22 13.06
N ILE A 67 2.36 2.95 12.67
CA ILE A 67 3.05 1.69 12.91
C ILE A 67 4.30 1.99 13.73
N ILE A 68 4.42 1.37 14.88
CA ILE A 68 5.58 1.45 15.77
C ILE A 68 6.19 0.04 15.85
N GLY A 69 7.47 -0.08 15.52
CA GLY A 69 8.12 -1.38 15.38
C GLY A 69 7.93 -2.00 13.99
N ARG A 70 8.24 -3.28 13.86
CA ARG A 70 8.14 -4.04 12.60
C ARG A 70 8.04 -5.54 12.87
N GLY A 71 7.67 -6.30 11.83
CA GLY A 71 7.54 -7.76 11.92
C GLY A 71 6.51 -8.15 12.97
N ASP A 72 6.79 -9.18 13.74
CA ASP A 72 5.87 -9.73 14.73
C ASP A 72 5.72 -8.88 16.02
N ASN A 73 6.47 -7.79 16.12
CA ASN A 73 6.49 -6.93 17.33
C ASN A 73 5.93 -5.52 17.09
N TRP A 74 5.30 -5.28 15.94
CA TRP A 74 4.72 -3.98 15.71
C TRP A 74 3.47 -3.75 16.55
N VAL A 75 3.24 -2.52 16.94
CA VAL A 75 2.03 -2.03 17.60
C VAL A 75 1.52 -0.80 16.87
N GLY A 76 0.24 -0.56 16.94
CA GLY A 76 -0.36 0.61 16.32
C GLY A 76 -1.63 0.31 15.55
N ARG A 77 -1.93 1.16 14.60
CA ARG A 77 -3.14 1.08 13.76
C ARG A 77 -2.75 1.20 12.30
N VAL A 78 -3.21 0.27 11.50
CA VAL A 78 -3.04 0.28 10.04
C VAL A 78 -4.40 0.40 9.39
N VAL A 79 -4.52 1.33 8.45
CA VAL A 79 -5.72 1.51 7.63
C VAL A 79 -5.39 1.07 6.22
N LEU A 80 -6.23 0.21 5.64
CA LEU A 80 -6.05 -0.32 4.29
C LEU A 80 -7.29 -0.11 3.44
N ASN A 81 -7.06 0.12 2.16
CA ASN A 81 -8.06 -0.01 1.12
C ASN A 81 -8.14 -1.48 0.66
N GLY A 82 -9.31 -2.07 0.69
CA GLY A 82 -9.59 -3.41 0.18
C GLY A 82 -10.29 -3.38 -1.17
N LEU A 83 -9.92 -4.31 -2.06
CA LEU A 83 -10.54 -4.48 -3.38
C LEU A 83 -11.74 -5.42 -3.35
N GLN A 84 -11.85 -6.27 -2.33
CA GLN A 84 -12.94 -7.23 -2.13
C GLN A 84 -14.06 -6.59 -1.31
N SER A 85 -15.24 -7.24 -1.35
CA SER A 85 -16.37 -6.83 -0.53
C SER A 85 -16.08 -6.99 0.98
N PRO A 86 -16.75 -6.24 1.87
CA PRO A 86 -16.60 -6.44 3.31
C PRO A 86 -16.87 -7.88 3.77
N THR A 87 -17.78 -8.59 3.08
CA THR A 87 -18.08 -10.00 3.37
C THR A 87 -16.91 -10.91 3.04
N ASP A 88 -16.26 -10.71 1.89
CA ASP A 88 -15.10 -11.53 1.48
C ASP A 88 -13.90 -11.25 2.38
N ILE A 89 -13.68 -9.98 2.73
CA ILE A 89 -12.64 -9.57 3.69
C ILE A 89 -12.87 -10.20 5.06
N TYR A 90 -14.11 -10.22 5.54
CA TYR A 90 -14.45 -10.88 6.80
C TYR A 90 -14.13 -12.38 6.77
N ALA A 91 -14.53 -13.08 5.69
CA ALA A 91 -14.23 -14.49 5.51
C ALA A 91 -12.72 -14.75 5.42
N PHE A 92 -11.97 -13.87 4.76
CA PHE A 92 -10.52 -13.95 4.68
C PHE A 92 -9.89 -13.92 6.09
N PHE A 93 -10.21 -12.93 6.91
CA PHE A 93 -9.63 -12.85 8.25
C PHE A 93 -10.03 -14.02 9.13
N GLN A 94 -11.27 -14.49 9.04
CA GLN A 94 -11.72 -15.68 9.76
C GLN A 94 -10.93 -16.94 9.40
N SER A 95 -10.51 -17.08 8.14
CA SER A 95 -9.80 -18.28 7.66
C SER A 95 -8.29 -18.17 7.79
N GLU A 96 -7.68 -17.01 7.51
CA GLU A 96 -6.23 -16.89 7.37
C GLU A 96 -5.51 -16.58 8.68
N TYR A 97 -6.14 -15.81 9.59
CA TYR A 97 -5.53 -15.50 10.87
C TYR A 97 -5.26 -16.75 11.73
N PRO A 98 -6.20 -17.72 11.85
CA PRO A 98 -5.94 -18.97 12.55
C PRO A 98 -4.78 -19.78 11.95
N LYS A 99 -4.62 -19.81 10.63
CA LYS A 99 -3.50 -20.47 9.96
C LYS A 99 -2.14 -19.83 10.28
N SER A 100 -2.15 -18.53 10.60
CA SER A 100 -0.97 -17.78 11.03
C SER A 100 -0.74 -17.84 12.56
N GLY A 101 -1.49 -18.68 13.27
CA GLY A 101 -1.35 -18.90 14.71
C GLY A 101 -2.11 -17.91 15.60
N TRP A 102 -3.03 -17.13 15.02
CA TRP A 102 -3.91 -16.26 15.79
C TRP A 102 -5.15 -17.03 16.25
N THR A 103 -5.56 -16.82 17.49
CA THR A 103 -6.79 -17.40 18.05
C THR A 103 -7.90 -16.37 18.02
N THR A 104 -9.04 -16.72 17.45
CA THR A 104 -10.22 -15.86 17.42
C THR A 104 -10.81 -15.75 18.82
N VAL A 105 -10.97 -14.52 19.32
CA VAL A 105 -11.63 -14.21 20.60
C VAL A 105 -13.08 -13.86 20.36
N THR A 106 -13.34 -13.02 19.35
CA THR A 106 -14.71 -12.61 19.01
C THR A 106 -14.79 -12.28 17.52
N ALA A 107 -15.97 -12.49 16.95
CA ALA A 107 -16.25 -12.15 15.57
C ALA A 107 -17.72 -11.70 15.44
N VAL A 108 -17.92 -10.43 15.11
CA VAL A 108 -19.23 -9.82 14.94
C VAL A 108 -19.34 -9.33 13.50
N LYS A 109 -20.36 -9.80 12.79
CA LYS A 109 -20.64 -9.38 11.42
C LYS A 109 -21.83 -8.42 11.42
N SER A 110 -21.59 -7.18 10.97
CA SER A 110 -22.59 -6.13 10.83
C SER A 110 -22.18 -5.14 9.75
N LYS A 111 -22.79 -3.96 9.68
CA LYS A 111 -22.38 -2.87 8.79
C LYS A 111 -20.90 -2.49 9.01
N THR A 112 -20.46 -2.44 10.25
CA THR A 112 -19.05 -2.46 10.64
C THR A 112 -18.78 -3.81 11.28
N SER A 113 -18.10 -4.69 10.57
CA SER A 113 -17.74 -6.01 11.12
C SER A 113 -16.47 -5.88 11.96
N ILE A 114 -16.42 -6.61 13.07
CA ILE A 114 -15.29 -6.58 14.02
C ILE A 114 -14.87 -8.02 14.31
N LEU A 115 -13.56 -8.27 14.17
CA LEU A 115 -12.93 -9.51 14.59
C LEU A 115 -11.81 -9.17 15.58
N VAL A 116 -11.72 -9.94 16.65
CA VAL A 116 -10.65 -9.80 17.65
C VAL A 116 -9.91 -11.12 17.74
N PHE A 117 -8.60 -11.03 17.67
CA PHE A 117 -7.69 -12.17 17.73
C PHE A 117 -6.62 -11.96 18.79
N THR A 118 -6.08 -13.06 19.31
CA THR A 118 -4.91 -13.06 20.20
C THR A 118 -3.86 -14.03 19.71
N LYS A 119 -2.58 -13.69 19.90
CA LYS A 119 -1.43 -14.56 19.66
C LYS A 119 -0.35 -14.25 20.68
N GLY A 120 -0.09 -15.20 21.60
CA GLY A 120 0.80 -14.95 22.74
C GLY A 120 0.33 -13.74 23.54
N GLU A 121 1.22 -12.78 23.73
CA GLU A 121 0.94 -11.53 24.44
C GLU A 121 0.48 -10.37 23.53
N ARG A 122 -0.02 -10.69 22.33
CA ARG A 122 -0.52 -9.70 21.37
C ARG A 122 -2.02 -9.86 21.15
N THR A 123 -2.67 -8.73 20.88
CA THR A 123 -4.07 -8.66 20.46
C THR A 123 -4.14 -7.92 19.14
N SER A 124 -4.96 -8.42 18.21
CA SER A 124 -5.29 -7.75 16.98
C SER A 124 -6.79 -7.55 16.88
N THR A 125 -7.22 -6.33 16.64
CA THR A 125 -8.61 -6.01 16.30
C THR A 125 -8.66 -5.62 14.83
N VAL A 126 -9.53 -6.27 14.09
CA VAL A 126 -9.80 -5.99 12.67
C VAL A 126 -11.21 -5.42 12.56
N GLU A 127 -11.32 -4.18 12.11
CA GLU A 127 -12.58 -3.54 11.77
C GLU A 127 -12.72 -3.49 10.24
N ILE A 128 -13.89 -3.85 9.73
CA ILE A 128 -14.17 -3.88 8.30
C ILE A 128 -15.40 -3.04 8.04
N ASN A 129 -15.23 -2.00 7.24
CA ASN A 129 -16.27 -1.06 6.85
C ASN A 129 -16.52 -1.13 5.34
N GLU A 130 -17.70 -0.75 4.91
CA GLU A 130 -17.96 -0.52 3.50
C GLU A 130 -17.08 0.63 2.97
N GLY A 131 -16.60 0.46 1.76
CA GLY A 131 -15.87 1.49 1.04
C GLY A 131 -16.79 2.46 0.31
N SER A 132 -16.32 3.01 -0.78
CA SER A 132 -17.10 3.94 -1.61
C SER A 132 -17.47 3.34 -2.96
N LEU A 133 -18.52 3.88 -3.60
CA LEU A 133 -18.97 3.43 -4.91
C LEU A 133 -17.92 3.62 -6.02
N THR A 134 -17.07 4.63 -5.88
CA THR A 134 -16.05 5.01 -6.88
C THR A 134 -14.62 4.75 -6.41
N GLY A 135 -14.44 4.14 -5.24
CA GLY A 135 -13.15 3.88 -4.61
C GLY A 135 -12.96 2.42 -4.18
N PRO A 136 -12.26 2.20 -3.08
CA PRO A 136 -12.08 0.87 -2.53
C PRO A 136 -13.44 0.29 -2.12
N LYS A 137 -13.61 -1.03 -2.30
CA LYS A 137 -14.87 -1.72 -1.91
C LYS A 137 -15.00 -1.85 -0.40
N SER A 138 -13.89 -1.88 0.32
CA SER A 138 -13.85 -1.96 1.78
C SER A 138 -12.73 -1.11 2.36
N ILE A 139 -12.93 -0.65 3.58
CA ILE A 139 -11.91 -0.03 4.43
C ILE A 139 -11.65 -0.99 5.59
N ILE A 140 -10.38 -1.38 5.73
CA ILE A 140 -9.95 -2.32 6.75
C ILE A 140 -9.07 -1.57 7.74
N ILE A 141 -9.34 -1.72 9.02
CA ILE A 141 -8.55 -1.13 10.08
C ILE A 141 -8.03 -2.26 10.97
N ILE A 142 -6.72 -2.40 11.04
CA ILE A 142 -6.08 -3.39 11.91
C ILE A 142 -5.40 -2.63 13.05
N THR A 143 -5.79 -2.91 14.27
CA THR A 143 -5.14 -2.38 15.47
C THR A 143 -4.41 -3.52 16.16
N ALA A 144 -3.09 -3.40 16.32
CA ALA A 144 -2.27 -4.35 17.07
C ALA A 144 -1.79 -3.71 18.37
N SER A 145 -1.90 -4.44 19.46
CA SER A 145 -1.46 -4.01 20.77
C SER A 145 -0.93 -5.17 21.59
N PRO A 146 -0.07 -4.93 22.59
CA PRO A 146 0.22 -5.94 23.61
C PRO A 146 -1.06 -6.33 24.35
N LYS A 147 -1.20 -7.61 24.70
CA LYS A 147 -2.35 -8.15 25.42
C LYS A 147 -2.53 -7.49 26.79
N ASN A 148 -1.41 -7.14 27.41
CA ASN A 148 -1.32 -6.47 28.71
C ASN A 148 -0.83 -5.02 28.55
N ALA A 149 -1.34 -4.28 27.57
CA ALA A 149 -1.18 -2.84 27.59
C ALA A 149 -1.82 -2.36 28.89
N ASN A 150 -1.02 -2.28 29.96
CA ASN A 150 -1.46 -1.77 31.25
C ASN A 150 -2.05 -0.38 31.02
N VAL A 151 -3.36 -0.31 30.97
CA VAL A 151 -4.04 0.92 31.34
C VAL A 151 -3.55 1.18 32.76
N LEU A 152 -2.65 2.14 32.93
CA LEU A 152 -2.15 2.54 34.21
C LEU A 152 -3.38 2.74 35.09
N ALA A 153 -3.58 1.82 36.03
CA ALA A 153 -4.63 1.99 37.01
C ALA A 153 -4.38 3.34 37.69
N PRO A 154 -5.39 4.22 37.81
CA PRO A 154 -5.19 5.51 38.42
C PRO A 154 -4.55 5.28 39.79
N SER A 155 -3.36 5.86 40.00
CA SER A 155 -2.67 5.80 41.25
C SER A 155 -3.64 6.28 42.33
N LYS A 156 -4.03 5.40 43.26
CA LYS A 156 -4.77 5.82 44.44
C LYS A 156 -3.85 6.77 45.23
N ARG A 157 -4.21 8.03 45.23
CA ARG A 157 -3.67 9.02 46.18
C ARG A 157 -4.28 8.80 47.56
#